data_13281b73266e7f33efddc2171ca56c31
#
_entry.id   13281b73266e7f33efddc2171ca56c31
#
_cell.length_a   1.000
_cell.length_b   1.000
_cell.length_c   1.000
_cell.angle_alpha   90.00
_cell.angle_beta   90.00
_cell.angle_gamma   90.00
#
_symmetry.space_group_name_H-M   'P 1'
#
loop_
_entity.id
_entity.type
_entity.pdbx_description
1 polymer ?
#
loop_
_entity_poly.entity_id
_entity_poly.type
_entity_poly.pdbx_seq_one_letter_code
_entity_poly.pdbx_strand_id
1 'polypeptide(L)'
;EMVKHSISLEYNEVNDITPDIRITFYNAGHVLGSAQVHINIGNGLHNFVYSADTKYAKTRLLDAAVNRFPRVETIQIESTYGGKEDILPPKKEIEDKFIELVKETIEKKGKVLLPELGLGHAQETMLRVEEAIRTGVLPKIPVYIDGMIWDINAIHTAYPDFLSANVRNQIFQDNNPFISDIFKRVGSNIERKEVIEGGPCIIIATSGMLVGGASVEYFRNLADNP
;
A
#
# COMPACT_ATOMS: atom_id res chain seq x y z
N GLU A 1 23.60 -1.30 -11.89
CA GLU A 1 24.44 -0.09 -12.07
C GLU A 1 23.85 1.09 -11.27
N MET A 2 22.62 1.54 -11.51
CA MET A 2 22.02 2.71 -10.85
C MET A 2 22.05 2.61 -9.31
N VAL A 3 21.68 1.48 -8.73
CA VAL A 3 21.65 1.27 -7.27
C VAL A 3 23.02 1.46 -6.62
N LYS A 4 24.11 1.12 -7.32
CA LYS A 4 25.49 1.30 -6.81
C LYS A 4 25.93 2.76 -6.70
N HIS A 5 25.22 3.65 -7.41
CA HIS A 5 25.47 5.09 -7.42
C HIS A 5 24.39 5.89 -6.68
N SER A 6 23.48 5.18 -5.98
CA SER A 6 22.43 5.81 -5.17
C SER A 6 22.91 6.01 -3.74
N ILE A 7 22.60 7.17 -3.20
CA ILE A 7 22.82 7.52 -1.79
C ILE A 7 21.44 7.60 -1.14
N SER A 8 21.22 6.83 -0.09
CA SER A 8 19.99 6.91 0.70
C SER A 8 19.99 8.16 1.57
N LEU A 9 18.84 8.84 1.63
CA LEU A 9 18.64 10.01 2.47
C LEU A 9 17.43 9.75 3.39
N GLU A 10 17.53 10.21 4.63
CA GLU A 10 16.46 10.10 5.60
C GLU A 10 15.43 11.24 5.44
N TYR A 11 14.21 11.01 5.93
CA TYR A 11 13.22 12.08 5.98
C TYR A 11 13.62 13.17 6.96
N ASN A 12 13.27 14.41 6.61
CA ASN A 12 13.49 15.63 7.39
C ASN A 12 14.98 16.02 7.59
N GLU A 13 15.90 15.31 6.95
CA GLU A 13 17.31 15.69 6.92
C GLU A 13 17.59 16.62 5.75
N VAL A 14 18.35 17.69 6.03
CA VAL A 14 18.81 18.64 5.01
C VAL A 14 20.12 18.13 4.43
N ASN A 15 20.15 17.92 3.13
CA ASN A 15 21.33 17.40 2.43
C ASN A 15 21.83 18.43 1.41
N ASP A 16 23.12 18.78 1.49
CA ASP A 16 23.77 19.64 0.50
C ASP A 16 24.07 18.85 -0.77
N ILE A 17 23.51 19.28 -1.89
CA ILE A 17 23.75 18.68 -3.21
C ILE A 17 24.85 19.44 -3.95
N THR A 18 24.81 20.77 -3.86
CA THR A 18 25.85 21.71 -4.31
C THR A 18 26.02 22.78 -3.26
N PRO A 19 27.03 23.66 -3.37
CA PRO A 19 27.24 24.75 -2.41
C PRO A 19 26.04 25.69 -2.21
N ASP A 20 25.12 25.74 -3.19
CA ASP A 20 23.96 26.62 -3.22
C ASP A 20 22.62 25.88 -3.37
N ILE A 21 22.61 24.55 -3.42
CA ILE A 21 21.39 23.73 -3.51
C ILE A 21 21.34 22.71 -2.38
N ARG A 22 20.25 22.73 -1.62
CA ARG A 22 19.93 21.75 -0.59
C ARG A 22 18.62 21.06 -0.87
N ILE A 23 18.53 19.79 -0.49
CA ILE A 23 17.29 19.04 -0.57
C ILE A 23 16.90 18.49 0.80
N THR A 24 15.58 18.36 1.00
CA THR A 24 15.01 17.67 2.16
C THR A 24 13.87 16.80 1.66
N PHE A 25 13.87 15.53 2.05
CA PHE A 25 12.76 14.64 1.80
C PHE A 25 11.73 14.69 2.92
N TYR A 26 10.47 14.81 2.55
CA TYR A 26 9.34 14.74 3.47
C TYR A 26 8.42 13.59 3.08
N ASN A 27 7.86 12.89 4.08
CA ASN A 27 6.92 11.80 3.82
C ASN A 27 5.78 12.25 2.89
N ALA A 28 5.58 11.54 1.78
CA ALA A 28 4.48 11.76 0.85
C ALA A 28 3.22 10.96 1.20
N GLY A 29 3.27 10.02 2.15
CA GLY A 29 2.14 9.24 2.65
C GLY A 29 1.50 8.29 1.63
N HIS A 30 2.08 8.13 0.45
CA HIS A 30 1.52 7.39 -0.68
C HIS A 30 1.87 5.90 -0.62
N VAL A 31 3.16 5.58 -0.60
CA VAL A 31 3.70 4.22 -0.43
C VAL A 31 4.91 4.26 0.49
N LEU A 32 5.38 3.09 0.94
CA LEU A 32 6.57 2.98 1.78
C LEU A 32 7.78 3.67 1.11
N GLY A 33 8.37 4.63 1.80
CA GLY A 33 9.53 5.38 1.31
C GLY A 33 9.21 6.49 0.28
N SER A 34 7.92 6.73 -0.04
CA SER A 34 7.56 7.83 -0.94
C SER A 34 7.85 9.19 -0.32
N ALA A 35 8.45 10.10 -1.11
CA ALA A 35 8.90 11.38 -0.61
C ALA A 35 8.45 12.56 -1.48
N GLN A 36 8.07 13.65 -0.82
CA GLN A 36 8.03 14.98 -1.39
C GLN A 36 9.45 15.57 -1.29
N VAL A 37 9.87 16.29 -2.31
CA VAL A 37 11.22 16.87 -2.37
C VAL A 37 11.13 18.38 -2.20
N HIS A 38 11.68 18.90 -1.11
CA HIS A 38 11.86 20.32 -0.91
C HIS A 38 13.27 20.70 -1.32
N ILE A 39 13.37 21.63 -2.24
CA ILE A 39 14.63 22.11 -2.81
C ILE A 39 14.83 23.56 -2.41
N ASN A 40 15.88 23.85 -1.66
CA ASN A 40 16.34 25.19 -1.35
C ASN A 40 17.45 25.58 -2.32
N ILE A 41 17.26 26.69 -3.03
CA ILE A 41 18.14 27.16 -4.09
C ILE A 41 18.71 28.53 -3.70
N GLY A 42 20.02 28.72 -3.94
CA GLY A 42 20.69 30.01 -3.77
C GLY A 42 20.68 30.49 -2.32
N ASN A 43 20.85 29.58 -1.33
CA ASN A 43 20.84 29.88 0.07
C ASN A 43 19.57 30.63 0.55
N GLY A 44 18.40 30.23 -0.01
CA GLY A 44 17.11 30.79 0.35
C GLY A 44 16.58 31.84 -0.63
N LEU A 45 17.18 32.01 -1.79
CA LEU A 45 16.61 32.84 -2.85
C LEU A 45 15.30 32.28 -3.38
N HIS A 46 15.19 30.96 -3.50
CA HIS A 46 13.98 30.27 -3.95
C HIS A 46 13.83 28.90 -3.31
N ASN A 47 12.60 28.55 -2.95
CA ASN A 47 12.26 27.22 -2.41
C ASN A 47 11.17 26.60 -3.27
N PHE A 48 11.46 25.42 -3.75
CA PHE A 48 10.59 24.65 -4.62
C PHE A 48 10.21 23.33 -3.93
N VAL A 49 8.93 22.94 -4.01
CA VAL A 49 8.45 21.64 -3.56
C VAL A 49 7.92 20.85 -4.74
N TYR A 50 8.46 19.66 -4.94
CA TYR A 50 7.90 18.64 -5.80
C TYR A 50 7.17 17.60 -4.97
N SER A 51 5.85 17.48 -5.16
CA SER A 51 5.02 16.62 -4.30
C SER A 51 5.23 15.13 -4.54
N ALA A 52 5.60 14.72 -5.76
CA ALA A 52 5.38 13.36 -6.25
C ALA A 52 3.90 12.96 -6.05
N ASP A 53 3.59 11.66 -6.07
CA ASP A 53 2.26 11.17 -5.69
C ASP A 53 2.10 11.27 -4.18
N THR A 54 1.01 11.90 -3.71
CA THR A 54 0.82 12.24 -2.29
C THR A 54 -0.50 11.72 -1.76
N LYS A 55 -0.51 11.38 -0.46
CA LYS A 55 -1.74 11.06 0.26
C LYS A 55 -1.82 11.80 1.60
N TYR A 56 -2.67 12.82 1.66
CA TYR A 56 -2.86 13.64 2.86
C TYR A 56 -3.80 13.03 3.90
N ALA A 57 -4.44 11.91 3.58
CA ALA A 57 -5.24 11.16 4.55
C ALA A 57 -4.40 10.05 5.18
N LYS A 58 -4.45 9.93 6.51
CA LYS A 58 -3.84 8.82 7.25
C LYS A 58 -4.50 7.49 6.84
N THR A 59 -3.68 6.48 6.60
CA THR A 59 -4.12 5.10 6.36
C THR A 59 -3.80 4.20 7.55
N ARG A 60 -4.17 2.91 7.49
CA ARG A 60 -3.69 1.94 8.46
C ARG A 60 -2.18 1.73 8.33
N LEU A 61 -1.71 1.70 7.08
CA LEU A 61 -0.34 1.40 6.73
C LEU A 61 0.61 2.57 7.00
N LEU A 62 0.22 3.79 6.62
CA LEU A 62 1.10 4.96 6.57
C LEU A 62 0.47 6.18 7.27
N ASP A 63 1.33 7.03 7.81
CA ASP A 63 0.96 8.36 8.23
C ASP A 63 0.74 9.28 7.01
N ALA A 64 -0.05 10.33 7.19
CA ALA A 64 -0.38 11.29 6.13
C ALA A 64 0.87 12.03 5.62
N ALA A 65 0.80 12.49 4.37
CA ALA A 65 1.82 13.36 3.79
C ALA A 65 2.05 14.61 4.63
N VAL A 66 3.30 15.06 4.68
CA VAL A 66 3.64 16.36 5.26
C VAL A 66 3.00 17.46 4.41
N ASN A 67 2.33 18.41 5.06
CA ASN A 67 1.65 19.54 4.42
C ASN A 67 2.14 20.91 4.94
N ARG A 68 3.25 20.92 5.67
CA ARG A 68 3.88 22.14 6.19
C ARG A 68 5.36 22.12 5.89
N PHE A 69 5.81 23.12 5.19
CA PHE A 69 7.21 23.31 4.82
C PHE A 69 7.74 24.61 5.43
N PRO A 70 9.04 24.73 5.72
CA PRO A 70 9.62 25.94 6.31
C PRO A 70 9.37 27.18 5.47
N ARG A 71 9.55 27.08 4.16
CA ARG A 71 9.33 28.14 3.17
C ARG A 71 9.10 27.54 1.81
N VAL A 72 8.15 28.05 1.04
CA VAL A 72 7.86 27.61 -0.35
C VAL A 72 7.45 28.81 -1.18
N GLU A 73 8.16 29.05 -2.28
CA GLU A 73 7.78 30.02 -3.31
C GLU A 73 7.03 29.32 -4.46
N THR A 74 7.40 28.09 -4.77
CA THR A 74 6.77 27.33 -5.84
C THR A 74 6.51 25.90 -5.41
N ILE A 75 5.34 25.38 -5.76
CA ILE A 75 4.97 23.97 -5.56
C ILE A 75 4.51 23.37 -6.90
N GLN A 76 5.04 22.21 -7.22
CA GLN A 76 4.52 21.33 -8.26
C GLN A 76 3.81 20.16 -7.57
N ILE A 77 2.49 20.08 -7.76
CA ILE A 77 1.64 19.08 -7.11
C ILE A 77 0.99 18.18 -8.15
N GLU A 78 0.86 16.89 -7.82
CA GLU A 78 0.07 15.95 -8.60
C GLU A 78 -1.42 16.33 -8.58
N SER A 79 -2.19 15.87 -9.57
CA SER A 79 -3.61 16.17 -9.70
C SER A 79 -4.44 14.98 -10.19
N THR A 80 -4.08 13.79 -9.76
CA THR A 80 -4.73 12.52 -10.14
C THR A 80 -6.24 12.56 -9.89
N TYR A 81 -6.66 13.15 -8.77
CA TYR A 81 -8.06 13.40 -8.40
C TYR A 81 -8.35 14.90 -8.31
N GLY A 82 -7.80 15.68 -9.25
CA GLY A 82 -7.93 17.14 -9.27
C GLY A 82 -9.14 17.66 -10.06
N GLY A 83 -9.92 16.79 -10.65
CA GLY A 83 -11.13 17.15 -11.39
C GLY A 83 -12.26 17.59 -10.46
N LYS A 84 -13.11 18.49 -10.94
CA LYS A 84 -14.25 19.01 -10.15
C LYS A 84 -15.21 17.92 -9.68
N GLU A 85 -15.30 16.83 -10.44
CA GLU A 85 -16.21 15.71 -10.17
C GLU A 85 -15.50 14.57 -9.40
N ASP A 86 -14.20 14.70 -9.10
CA ASP A 86 -13.41 13.68 -8.38
C ASP A 86 -13.68 13.75 -6.86
N ILE A 87 -14.95 13.62 -6.48
CA ILE A 87 -15.37 13.60 -5.08
C ILE A 87 -15.46 12.16 -4.61
N LEU A 88 -14.46 11.73 -3.84
CA LEU A 88 -14.44 10.38 -3.29
C LEU A 88 -15.39 10.26 -2.09
N PRO A 89 -16.15 9.14 -1.97
CA PRO A 89 -16.94 8.85 -0.77
C PRO A 89 -16.06 8.80 0.49
N PRO A 90 -16.65 9.00 1.69
CA PRO A 90 -15.94 8.83 2.93
C PRO A 90 -15.27 7.44 3.04
N LYS A 91 -14.00 7.41 3.46
CA LYS A 91 -13.21 6.15 3.56
C LYS A 91 -13.97 5.06 4.32
N LYS A 92 -14.63 5.41 5.44
CA LYS A 92 -15.38 4.45 6.25
C LYS A 92 -16.50 3.78 5.48
N GLU A 93 -17.25 4.53 4.68
CA GLU A 93 -18.34 4.00 3.86
C GLU A 93 -17.85 2.98 2.83
N ILE A 94 -16.72 3.29 2.15
CA ILE A 94 -16.07 2.38 1.19
C ILE A 94 -15.61 1.10 1.89
N GLU A 95 -14.98 1.23 3.05
CA GLU A 95 -14.48 0.10 3.82
C GLU A 95 -15.60 -0.79 4.36
N ASP A 96 -16.67 -0.19 4.86
CA ASP A 96 -17.84 -0.93 5.34
C ASP A 96 -18.50 -1.71 4.19
N LYS A 97 -18.66 -1.06 3.03
CA LYS A 97 -19.19 -1.71 1.82
C LYS A 97 -18.29 -2.84 1.31
N PHE A 98 -16.98 -2.64 1.33
CA PHE A 98 -16.01 -3.66 0.97
C PHE A 98 -16.17 -4.91 1.86
N ILE A 99 -16.20 -4.73 3.17
CA ILE A 99 -16.36 -5.84 4.12
C ILE A 99 -17.72 -6.53 3.98
N GLU A 100 -18.79 -5.79 3.72
CA GLU A 100 -20.11 -6.34 3.45
C GLU A 100 -20.09 -7.27 2.23
N LEU A 101 -19.53 -6.83 1.10
CA LEU A 101 -19.41 -7.63 -0.13
C LEU A 101 -18.55 -8.90 0.08
N VAL A 102 -17.43 -8.77 0.79
CA VAL A 102 -16.58 -9.93 1.15
C VAL A 102 -17.38 -10.92 1.97
N LYS A 103 -18.09 -10.45 3.00
CA LYS A 103 -18.90 -11.29 3.88
C LYS A 103 -20.00 -12.04 3.13
N GLU A 104 -20.79 -11.32 2.33
CA GLU A 104 -21.85 -11.92 1.49
C GLU A 104 -21.31 -13.01 0.56
N THR A 105 -20.17 -12.76 -0.08
CA THR A 105 -19.53 -13.72 -0.99
C THR A 105 -19.11 -14.99 -0.25
N ILE A 106 -18.48 -14.84 0.93
CA ILE A 106 -18.01 -15.97 1.73
C ILE A 106 -19.20 -16.77 2.31
N GLU A 107 -20.26 -16.12 2.75
CA GLU A 107 -21.49 -16.79 3.24
C GLU A 107 -22.14 -17.64 2.14
N LYS A 108 -22.05 -17.19 0.88
CA LYS A 108 -22.48 -17.96 -0.30
C LYS A 108 -21.49 -19.04 -0.74
N LYS A 109 -20.41 -19.27 0.04
CA LYS A 109 -19.30 -20.19 -0.26
C LYS A 109 -18.51 -19.81 -1.52
N GLY A 110 -18.55 -18.56 -1.90
CA GLY A 110 -17.78 -18.01 -3.02
C GLY A 110 -16.33 -17.67 -2.67
N LYS A 111 -15.60 -17.24 -3.67
CA LYS A 111 -14.24 -16.72 -3.55
C LYS A 111 -14.20 -15.22 -3.86
N VAL A 112 -13.39 -14.48 -3.13
CA VAL A 112 -13.18 -13.06 -3.38
C VAL A 112 -11.81 -12.88 -4.01
N LEU A 113 -11.75 -12.39 -5.24
CA LEU A 113 -10.50 -12.01 -5.91
C LEU A 113 -10.30 -10.50 -5.78
N LEU A 114 -9.18 -10.10 -5.20
CA LEU A 114 -8.73 -8.72 -5.04
C LEU A 114 -7.47 -8.51 -5.88
N PRO A 115 -7.61 -8.04 -7.13
CA PRO A 115 -6.46 -7.60 -7.92
C PRO A 115 -5.89 -6.31 -7.30
N GLU A 116 -4.63 -6.36 -6.88
CA GLU A 116 -4.02 -5.26 -6.14
C GLU A 116 -2.67 -4.84 -6.72
N LEU A 117 -2.35 -3.55 -6.58
CA LEU A 117 -1.00 -3.07 -6.76
C LEU A 117 -0.12 -3.63 -5.63
N GLY A 118 1.00 -4.23 -6.00
CA GLY A 118 1.85 -4.96 -5.05
C GLY A 118 2.40 -4.11 -3.91
N LEU A 119 2.61 -2.81 -4.14
CA LEU A 119 3.14 -1.86 -3.17
C LEU A 119 2.05 -0.90 -2.67
N GLY A 120 1.86 -0.84 -1.36
CA GLY A 120 0.97 0.08 -0.67
C GLY A 120 -0.48 -0.42 -0.59
N HIS A 121 -1.16 -0.58 -1.72
CA HIS A 121 -2.57 -0.99 -1.75
C HIS A 121 -2.80 -2.39 -1.18
N ALA A 122 -2.03 -3.38 -1.64
CA ALA A 122 -2.15 -4.75 -1.13
C ALA A 122 -1.94 -4.82 0.39
N GLN A 123 -0.96 -4.09 0.94
CA GLN A 123 -0.69 -4.07 2.38
C GLN A 123 -1.82 -3.40 3.17
N GLU A 124 -2.39 -2.30 2.67
CA GLU A 124 -3.55 -1.66 3.32
C GLU A 124 -4.77 -2.60 3.33
N THR A 125 -5.02 -3.32 2.21
CA THR A 125 -6.08 -4.33 2.10
C THR A 125 -5.83 -5.50 3.06
N MET A 126 -4.60 -6.01 3.15
CA MET A 126 -4.23 -7.06 4.10
C MET A 126 -4.52 -6.64 5.54
N LEU A 127 -4.11 -5.44 5.94
CA LEU A 127 -4.38 -4.91 7.28
C LEU A 127 -5.88 -4.81 7.57
N ARG A 128 -6.68 -4.41 6.57
CA ARG A 128 -8.15 -4.31 6.72
C ARG A 128 -8.82 -5.67 6.85
N VAL A 129 -8.39 -6.65 6.06
CA VAL A 129 -8.91 -8.03 6.09
C VAL A 129 -8.50 -8.73 7.39
N GLU A 130 -7.23 -8.58 7.81
CA GLU A 130 -6.74 -9.12 9.08
C GLU A 130 -7.56 -8.58 10.26
N GLU A 131 -7.72 -7.28 10.34
CA GLU A 131 -8.53 -6.63 11.38
C GLU A 131 -9.97 -7.18 11.41
N ALA A 132 -10.61 -7.32 10.25
CA ALA A 132 -11.98 -7.82 10.16
C ALA A 132 -12.12 -9.29 10.61
N ILE A 133 -11.14 -10.13 10.29
CA ILE A 133 -11.12 -11.54 10.74
C ILE A 133 -10.80 -11.61 12.24
N ARG A 134 -9.81 -10.87 12.72
CA ARG A 134 -9.40 -10.85 14.13
C ARG A 134 -10.50 -10.32 15.04
N THR A 135 -11.27 -9.34 14.59
CA THR A 135 -12.41 -8.78 15.36
C THR A 135 -13.71 -9.58 15.20
N GLY A 136 -13.73 -10.65 14.39
CA GLY A 136 -14.88 -11.50 14.17
C GLY A 136 -15.96 -10.91 13.25
N VAL A 137 -15.67 -9.80 12.53
CA VAL A 137 -16.57 -9.23 11.52
C VAL A 137 -16.63 -10.13 10.29
N LEU A 138 -15.49 -10.71 9.91
CA LEU A 138 -15.39 -11.77 8.91
C LEU A 138 -15.10 -13.11 9.59
N PRO A 139 -15.59 -14.24 9.05
CA PRO A 139 -15.25 -15.56 9.54
C PRO A 139 -13.75 -15.85 9.32
N LYS A 140 -13.21 -16.78 10.12
CA LYS A 140 -11.84 -17.24 9.94
C LYS A 140 -11.73 -18.11 8.68
N ILE A 141 -11.22 -17.52 7.61
CA ILE A 141 -11.02 -18.14 6.30
C ILE A 141 -9.59 -17.91 5.81
N PRO A 142 -9.05 -18.74 4.91
CA PRO A 142 -7.74 -18.51 4.34
C PRO A 142 -7.73 -17.27 3.42
N VAL A 143 -6.65 -16.49 3.52
CA VAL A 143 -6.35 -15.37 2.64
C VAL A 143 -5.08 -15.70 1.88
N TYR A 144 -5.20 -15.94 0.59
CA TYR A 144 -4.08 -16.31 -0.27
C TYR A 144 -3.41 -15.06 -0.87
N ILE A 145 -2.10 -15.02 -0.78
CA ILE A 145 -1.26 -13.93 -1.28
C ILE A 145 -0.43 -14.45 -2.44
N ASP A 146 -0.65 -13.92 -3.63
CA ASP A 146 0.03 -14.37 -4.84
C ASP A 146 0.72 -13.22 -5.59
N GLY A 147 1.90 -13.52 -6.14
CA GLY A 147 2.77 -12.56 -6.81
C GLY A 147 3.74 -11.87 -5.86
N MET A 148 4.18 -10.67 -6.24
CA MET A 148 5.25 -9.93 -5.53
C MET A 148 4.86 -9.38 -4.14
N ILE A 149 3.58 -9.45 -3.77
CA ILE A 149 3.06 -8.86 -2.51
C ILE A 149 3.82 -9.44 -1.30
N TRP A 150 4.12 -10.74 -1.32
CA TRP A 150 4.82 -11.41 -0.23
C TRP A 150 6.23 -10.84 0.01
N ASP A 151 6.98 -10.63 -1.07
CA ASP A 151 8.32 -10.07 -1.00
C ASP A 151 8.29 -8.59 -0.55
N ILE A 152 7.27 -7.85 -0.99
CA ILE A 152 7.04 -6.47 -0.56
C ILE A 152 6.66 -6.40 0.93
N ASN A 153 5.90 -7.36 1.46
CA ASN A 153 5.61 -7.46 2.90
C ASN A 153 6.89 -7.63 3.72
N ALA A 154 7.86 -8.40 3.23
CA ALA A 154 9.15 -8.54 3.88
C ALA A 154 9.90 -7.19 3.97
N ILE A 155 9.81 -6.37 2.92
CA ILE A 155 10.38 -5.01 2.93
C ILE A 155 9.66 -4.13 3.97
N HIS A 156 8.33 -4.16 4.05
CA HIS A 156 7.58 -3.42 5.06
C HIS A 156 7.97 -3.85 6.49
N THR A 157 8.18 -5.14 6.69
CA THR A 157 8.66 -5.67 7.99
C THR A 157 10.07 -5.21 8.32
N ALA A 158 10.94 -5.09 7.32
CA ALA A 158 12.34 -4.67 7.50
C ALA A 158 12.49 -3.15 7.77
N TYR A 159 11.50 -2.34 7.35
CA TYR A 159 11.53 -0.89 7.49
C TYR A 159 10.31 -0.33 8.24
N PRO A 160 10.06 -0.76 9.49
CA PRO A 160 8.86 -0.40 10.24
C PRO A 160 8.79 1.08 10.60
N ASP A 161 9.91 1.79 10.66
CA ASP A 161 9.96 3.22 11.02
C ASP A 161 9.26 4.12 10.00
N PHE A 162 9.11 3.66 8.76
CA PHE A 162 8.37 4.37 7.70
C PHE A 162 6.87 4.08 7.71
N LEU A 163 6.41 3.17 8.59
CA LEU A 163 5.00 2.79 8.71
C LEU A 163 4.28 3.64 9.75
N SER A 164 2.95 3.53 9.76
CA SER A 164 2.14 4.18 10.81
C SER A 164 2.55 3.68 12.20
N ALA A 165 2.41 4.54 13.20
CA ALA A 165 2.77 4.20 14.59
C ALA A 165 2.11 2.91 15.09
N ASN A 166 0.86 2.63 14.65
CA ASN A 166 0.16 1.40 15.03
C ASN A 166 0.81 0.15 14.47
N VAL A 167 1.09 0.11 13.15
CA VAL A 167 1.72 -1.05 12.50
C VAL A 167 3.14 -1.24 12.99
N ARG A 168 3.91 -0.16 13.12
CA ARG A 168 5.25 -0.19 13.68
C ARG A 168 5.28 -0.82 15.06
N ASN A 169 4.40 -0.38 15.96
CA ASN A 169 4.32 -0.92 17.31
C ASN A 169 3.93 -2.42 17.32
N GLN A 170 3.02 -2.83 16.44
CA GLN A 170 2.68 -4.25 16.31
C GLN A 170 3.89 -5.08 15.89
N ILE A 171 4.68 -4.62 14.90
CA ILE A 171 5.88 -5.33 14.46
C ILE A 171 6.90 -5.44 15.60
N PHE A 172 7.16 -4.36 16.35
CA PHE A 172 8.10 -4.38 17.48
C PHE A 172 7.63 -5.21 18.69
N GLN A 173 6.34 -5.52 18.77
CA GLN A 173 5.75 -6.37 19.80
C GLN A 173 5.60 -7.84 19.36
N ASP A 174 6.32 -8.28 18.33
CA ASP A 174 6.23 -9.61 17.73
C ASP A 174 4.80 -10.00 17.26
N ASN A 175 3.97 -9.00 16.97
CA ASN A 175 2.63 -9.16 16.45
C ASN A 175 2.54 -8.57 15.03
N ASN A 176 3.39 -9.05 14.13
CA ASN A 176 3.48 -8.55 12.76
C ASN A 176 2.21 -8.88 11.96
N PRO A 177 1.42 -7.87 11.55
CA PRO A 177 0.14 -8.11 10.88
C PRO A 177 0.30 -8.68 9.45
N PHE A 178 1.50 -8.60 8.85
CA PHE A 178 1.75 -9.14 7.50
C PHE A 178 2.07 -10.64 7.48
N ILE A 179 2.36 -11.25 8.63
CA ILE A 179 2.69 -12.67 8.76
C ILE A 179 1.70 -13.42 9.67
N SER A 180 0.48 -12.91 9.78
CA SER A 180 -0.61 -13.57 10.47
C SER A 180 -0.92 -14.95 9.85
N ASP A 181 -1.30 -15.93 10.68
CA ASP A 181 -1.62 -17.31 10.27
C ASP A 181 -2.74 -17.43 9.21
N ILE A 182 -3.53 -16.36 9.05
CA ILE A 182 -4.58 -16.30 8.02
C ILE A 182 -4.00 -16.14 6.61
N PHE A 183 -2.80 -15.56 6.48
CA PHE A 183 -2.16 -15.34 5.19
C PHE A 183 -1.37 -16.56 4.74
N LYS A 184 -1.66 -17.00 3.53
CA LYS A 184 -0.99 -18.13 2.90
C LYS A 184 -0.33 -17.68 1.60
N ARG A 185 0.97 -17.88 1.50
CA ARG A 185 1.71 -17.61 0.26
C ARG A 185 1.32 -18.63 -0.80
N VAL A 186 1.15 -18.15 -2.04
CA VAL A 186 1.07 -18.98 -3.24
C VAL A 186 2.37 -18.79 -4.03
N GLY A 187 3.19 -19.82 -4.09
CA GLY A 187 4.52 -19.76 -4.69
C GLY A 187 4.67 -20.55 -6.01
N SER A 188 3.61 -21.25 -6.44
CA SER A 188 3.67 -22.09 -7.64
C SER A 188 2.34 -22.17 -8.38
N ASN A 189 2.39 -22.56 -9.65
CA ASN A 189 1.18 -22.80 -10.44
C ASN A 189 0.35 -23.98 -9.91
N ILE A 190 0.98 -24.95 -9.25
CA ILE A 190 0.29 -26.09 -8.62
C ILE A 190 -0.56 -25.57 -7.46
N GLU A 191 0.04 -24.81 -6.53
CA GLU A 191 -0.68 -24.22 -5.41
C GLU A 191 -1.79 -23.27 -5.87
N ARG A 192 -1.56 -22.49 -6.94
CA ARG A 192 -2.59 -21.62 -7.52
C ARG A 192 -3.79 -22.44 -8.00
N LYS A 193 -3.55 -23.58 -8.66
CA LYS A 193 -4.62 -24.49 -9.08
C LYS A 193 -5.40 -25.04 -7.89
N GLU A 194 -4.71 -25.41 -6.81
CA GLU A 194 -5.36 -25.85 -5.57
C GLU A 194 -6.26 -24.77 -4.96
N VAL A 195 -5.84 -23.49 -5.02
CA VAL A 195 -6.66 -22.34 -4.58
C VAL A 195 -7.90 -22.18 -5.47
N ILE A 196 -7.75 -22.30 -6.79
CA ILE A 196 -8.85 -22.20 -7.74
C ILE A 196 -9.88 -23.30 -7.50
N GLU A 197 -9.44 -24.55 -7.32
CA GLU A 197 -10.29 -25.73 -7.10
C GLU A 197 -10.79 -25.86 -5.64
N GLY A 198 -10.19 -25.15 -4.69
CA GLY A 198 -10.47 -25.20 -3.28
C GLY A 198 -11.79 -24.55 -2.84
N GLY A 199 -11.98 -24.46 -1.52
CA GLY A 199 -13.17 -23.86 -0.90
C GLY A 199 -13.17 -22.32 -0.88
N PRO A 200 -14.10 -21.71 -0.12
CA PRO A 200 -14.21 -20.25 0.03
C PRO A 200 -12.91 -19.65 0.57
N CYS A 201 -12.49 -18.53 -0.02
CA CYS A 201 -11.26 -17.84 0.38
C CYS A 201 -11.25 -16.39 -0.13
N ILE A 202 -10.31 -15.61 0.38
CA ILE A 202 -9.92 -14.33 -0.20
C ILE A 202 -8.59 -14.53 -0.92
N ILE A 203 -8.44 -13.96 -2.11
CA ILE A 203 -7.24 -14.01 -2.94
C ILE A 203 -6.79 -12.57 -3.20
N ILE A 204 -5.61 -12.21 -2.72
CA ILE A 204 -4.98 -10.91 -2.99
C ILE A 204 -3.82 -11.16 -3.95
N ALA A 205 -3.91 -10.67 -5.17
CA ALA A 205 -2.96 -11.01 -6.22
C ALA A 205 -2.59 -9.84 -7.11
N THR A 206 -1.34 -9.82 -7.60
CA THR A 206 -0.89 -8.88 -8.63
C THR A 206 -1.16 -9.42 -10.04
N SER A 207 -1.42 -8.57 -11.05
CA SER A 207 -1.40 -7.10 -11.04
C SER A 207 -2.79 -6.53 -10.71
N GLY A 208 -2.81 -5.35 -10.08
CA GLY A 208 -4.05 -4.63 -9.79
C GLY A 208 -4.81 -4.15 -11.03
N MET A 209 -4.12 -3.96 -12.14
CA MET A 209 -4.70 -3.47 -13.40
C MET A 209 -5.18 -4.63 -14.32
N LEU A 210 -5.08 -5.89 -13.89
CA LEU A 210 -5.43 -7.08 -14.68
C LEU A 210 -4.75 -7.14 -16.06
N VAL A 211 -3.55 -6.58 -16.18
CA VAL A 211 -2.78 -6.58 -17.44
C VAL A 211 -1.82 -7.77 -17.55
N GLY A 212 -1.66 -8.53 -16.47
CA GLY A 212 -0.77 -9.69 -16.40
C GLY A 212 -0.68 -10.24 -14.98
N GLY A 213 0.16 -11.26 -14.79
CA GLY A 213 0.43 -11.85 -13.47
C GLY A 213 -0.67 -12.79 -12.95
N ALA A 214 -0.56 -13.14 -11.68
CA ALA A 214 -1.42 -14.13 -11.04
C ALA A 214 -2.91 -13.72 -11.03
N SER A 215 -3.22 -12.44 -10.85
CA SER A 215 -4.60 -11.94 -10.83
C SER A 215 -5.38 -12.25 -12.11
N VAL A 216 -4.71 -12.16 -13.27
CA VAL A 216 -5.34 -12.49 -14.57
C VAL A 216 -5.66 -13.97 -14.68
N GLU A 217 -4.79 -14.83 -14.14
CA GLU A 217 -5.00 -16.30 -14.16
C GLU A 217 -6.19 -16.67 -13.26
N TYR A 218 -6.26 -16.11 -12.05
CA TYR A 218 -7.43 -16.28 -11.18
C TYR A 218 -8.70 -15.78 -11.85
N PHE A 219 -8.66 -14.57 -12.42
CA PHE A 219 -9.83 -13.98 -13.08
C PHE A 219 -10.35 -14.87 -14.19
N ARG A 220 -9.47 -15.38 -15.07
CA ARG A 220 -9.87 -16.28 -16.18
C ARG A 220 -10.52 -17.58 -15.72
N ASN A 221 -10.08 -18.12 -14.58
CA ASN A 221 -10.59 -19.40 -14.07
C ASN A 221 -11.82 -19.25 -13.18
N LEU A 222 -12.08 -18.05 -12.63
CA LEU A 222 -13.16 -17.81 -11.68
C LEU A 222 -14.29 -16.94 -12.24
N ALA A 223 -14.12 -16.27 -13.39
CA ALA A 223 -15.07 -15.32 -13.93
C ALA A 223 -16.43 -15.94 -14.29
N ASP A 224 -16.46 -17.22 -14.67
CA ASP A 224 -17.68 -17.95 -15.01
C ASP A 224 -18.35 -18.61 -13.80
N ASN A 225 -17.80 -18.44 -12.61
CA ASN A 225 -18.35 -18.98 -11.38
C ASN A 225 -19.42 -17.99 -10.84
N PRO A 226 -20.69 -18.40 -10.71
CA PRO A 226 -21.79 -17.52 -10.29
C PRO A 226 -21.67 -17.07 -8.83
#